data_c5a9bd24b24b574566a65e1a78357147
#
_entry.id   c5a9bd24b24b574566a65e1a78357147
#
_cell.length_a   1.000
_cell.length_b   1.000
_cell.length_c   1.000
_cell.angle_alpha   90.00
_cell.angle_beta   90.00
_cell.angle_gamma   90.00
#
_symmetry.space_group_name_H-M   'P 1'
#
loop_
_entity.id
_entity.type
_entity.pdbx_description
1 polymer ?
#
loop_
_entity_poly.entity_id
_entity_poly.type
_entity_poly.pdbx_seq_one_letter_code
_entity_poly.pdbx_strand_id
1 'polypeptide(L)'
;MSFEWKGVFPALTTKFTQNDELDLPLFEKNLQAQLSAAVEGIILGGTLGEASVLTTDEKETLVKFAVEKVAGKVPVVINIAEGSTKEALNQSALAKKWGAKGLMILPPMRYKSDHRETVTYFKTIAASTDLPVMIYNNPVDYKIEVTLDMFDDLQSSKNITAVKESTRDVTNVTRMKNRFGDRYKILCGVDTLAMEELCLGADGWVAGLVCAFPAETVAIYKLVKAGKLAEATAIYRWFMPLLELDIHPKLVQYIKLAEKQAGIGSENVRAPRLLLEGEERERILKVIDRGIETRPNLK
;
A
#
# COMPACT_ATOMS: atom_id res chain seq x y z
N MET A 1 18.49 -4.61 11.55
CA MET A 1 18.67 -4.86 10.10
C MET A 1 17.95 -3.74 9.35
N SER A 2 18.62 -3.09 8.39
CA SER A 2 17.95 -2.23 7.42
C SER A 2 17.16 -3.13 6.47
N PHE A 3 15.88 -2.88 6.26
CA PHE A 3 15.12 -3.61 5.24
C PHE A 3 15.30 -2.93 3.87
N GLU A 4 15.03 -3.67 2.81
CA GLU A 4 15.02 -3.15 1.45
C GLU A 4 13.59 -2.97 0.96
N TRP A 5 13.36 -1.89 0.20
CA TRP A 5 12.10 -1.66 -0.50
C TRP A 5 12.05 -2.52 -1.76
N LYS A 6 11.71 -3.79 -1.61
CA LYS A 6 11.55 -4.73 -2.72
C LYS A 6 10.49 -5.77 -2.37
N GLY A 7 9.85 -6.35 -3.36
CA GLY A 7 8.83 -7.36 -3.13
C GLY A 7 7.42 -6.79 -2.98
N VAL A 8 6.54 -7.56 -2.37
CA VAL A 8 5.13 -7.19 -2.19
C VAL A 8 4.92 -6.63 -0.79
N PHE A 9 4.35 -5.43 -0.74
CA PHE A 9 3.97 -4.73 0.49
C PHE A 9 2.46 -4.56 0.52
N PRO A 10 1.70 -5.37 1.26
CA PRO A 10 0.28 -5.16 1.48
C PRO A 10 0.00 -3.80 2.11
N ALA A 11 -0.88 -3.00 1.49
CA ALA A 11 -1.53 -1.87 2.13
C ALA A 11 -2.74 -2.40 2.90
N LEU A 12 -2.52 -2.87 4.15
CA LEU A 12 -3.53 -3.61 4.89
C LEU A 12 -4.75 -2.77 5.23
N THR A 13 -5.93 -3.38 5.08
CA THR A 13 -7.19 -2.85 5.58
C THR A 13 -7.25 -2.97 7.11
N THR A 14 -7.84 -1.99 7.77
CA THR A 14 -8.17 -2.08 9.19
C THR A 14 -9.44 -2.93 9.35
N LYS A 15 -9.45 -3.82 10.33
CA LYS A 15 -10.61 -4.66 10.64
C LYS A 15 -11.42 -4.05 11.76
N PHE A 16 -12.72 -3.96 11.55
CA PHE A 16 -13.67 -3.46 12.55
C PHE A 16 -14.70 -4.51 12.89
N THR A 17 -15.13 -4.54 14.15
CA THR A 17 -16.31 -5.27 14.60
C THR A 17 -17.58 -4.59 14.09
N GLN A 18 -18.73 -5.22 14.30
CA GLN A 18 -20.04 -4.60 14.03
C GLN A 18 -20.35 -3.42 14.96
N ASN A 19 -19.66 -3.33 16.10
CA ASN A 19 -19.80 -2.25 17.09
C ASN A 19 -18.78 -1.12 16.86
N ASP A 20 -18.15 -1.05 15.68
CA ASP A 20 -17.19 0.01 15.31
C ASP A 20 -15.88 0.00 16.11
N GLU A 21 -15.52 -1.11 16.73
CA GLU A 21 -14.27 -1.31 17.46
C GLU A 21 -13.22 -1.99 16.57
N LEU A 22 -11.93 -1.88 16.93
CA LEU A 22 -10.86 -2.63 16.25
C LEU A 22 -11.03 -4.14 16.47
N ASP A 23 -11.10 -4.91 15.39
CA ASP A 23 -11.13 -6.38 15.42
C ASP A 23 -9.70 -6.93 15.27
N LEU A 24 -8.96 -6.92 16.37
CA LEU A 24 -7.56 -7.39 16.39
C LEU A 24 -7.43 -8.89 16.07
N PRO A 25 -8.31 -9.80 16.53
CA PRO A 25 -8.26 -11.21 16.13
C PRO A 25 -8.39 -11.41 14.63
N LEU A 26 -9.33 -10.71 13.98
CA LEU A 26 -9.52 -10.79 12.53
C LEU A 26 -8.37 -10.11 11.77
N PHE A 27 -7.83 -9.02 12.31
CA PHE A 27 -6.63 -8.38 11.77
C PHE A 27 -5.43 -9.35 11.81
N GLU A 28 -5.22 -10.06 12.92
CA GLU A 28 -4.18 -11.08 13.03
C GLU A 28 -4.34 -12.20 12.00
N LYS A 29 -5.58 -12.69 11.82
CA LYS A 29 -5.87 -13.71 10.80
C LYS A 29 -5.43 -13.28 9.40
N ASN A 30 -5.75 -12.04 9.00
CA ASN A 30 -5.32 -11.49 7.72
C ASN A 30 -3.79 -11.34 7.67
N LEU A 31 -3.19 -10.77 8.71
CA LEU A 31 -1.73 -10.58 8.80
C LEU A 31 -0.98 -11.91 8.66
N GLN A 32 -1.46 -12.99 9.31
CA GLN A 32 -0.86 -14.32 9.18
C GLN A 32 -0.99 -14.90 7.76
N ALA A 33 -2.11 -14.63 7.06
CA ALA A 33 -2.25 -15.01 5.66
C ALA A 33 -1.22 -14.30 4.76
N GLN A 34 -0.94 -13.01 5.01
CA GLN A 34 0.10 -12.26 4.32
C GLN A 34 1.49 -12.85 4.57
N LEU A 35 1.83 -13.08 5.84
CA LEU A 35 3.12 -13.67 6.23
C LEU A 35 3.31 -15.08 5.64
N SER A 36 2.25 -15.89 5.59
CA SER A 36 2.27 -17.22 5.00
C SER A 36 2.51 -17.20 3.48
N ALA A 37 2.07 -16.15 2.80
CA ALA A 37 2.35 -15.93 1.37
C ALA A 37 3.78 -15.38 1.13
N ALA A 38 4.52 -15.08 2.19
CA ALA A 38 5.88 -14.53 2.16
C ALA A 38 5.94 -13.14 1.49
N VAL A 39 5.06 -12.22 1.93
CA VAL A 39 5.19 -10.79 1.62
C VAL A 39 6.45 -10.21 2.29
N GLU A 40 7.01 -9.15 1.72
CA GLU A 40 8.29 -8.61 2.17
C GLU A 40 8.17 -7.41 3.13
N GLY A 41 6.97 -6.88 3.32
CA GLY A 41 6.68 -5.83 4.32
C GLY A 41 5.18 -5.66 4.53
N ILE A 42 4.79 -4.80 5.47
CA ILE A 42 3.39 -4.48 5.78
C ILE A 42 3.25 -2.96 5.85
N ILE A 43 2.25 -2.39 5.17
CA ILE A 43 1.93 -0.96 5.27
C ILE A 43 0.59 -0.81 6.00
N LEU A 44 0.57 0.02 7.04
CA LEU A 44 -0.62 0.34 7.83
C LEU A 44 -1.01 1.81 7.67
N GLY A 45 -2.28 2.10 7.88
CA GLY A 45 -2.79 3.46 7.92
C GLY A 45 -2.80 4.16 6.55
N GLY A 46 -2.84 3.41 5.44
CA GLY A 46 -3.13 3.96 4.11
C GLY A 46 -4.63 4.19 3.89
N THR A 47 -5.01 4.49 2.66
CA THR A 47 -6.42 4.63 2.25
C THR A 47 -7.23 3.37 2.56
N LEU A 48 -6.68 2.20 2.22
CA LEU A 48 -7.28 0.90 2.54
C LEU A 48 -7.35 0.64 4.04
N GLY A 49 -6.38 1.14 4.81
CA GLY A 49 -6.37 1.08 6.26
C GLY A 49 -7.32 2.08 6.94
N GLU A 50 -8.11 2.82 6.16
CA GLU A 50 -9.11 3.79 6.66
C GLU A 50 -8.52 4.80 7.67
N ALA A 51 -7.27 5.24 7.45
CA ALA A 51 -6.52 6.09 8.39
C ALA A 51 -7.25 7.39 8.78
N SER A 52 -8.10 7.91 7.88
CA SER A 52 -8.86 9.16 8.11
C SER A 52 -9.92 9.05 9.21
N VAL A 53 -10.27 7.84 9.63
CA VAL A 53 -11.29 7.58 10.66
C VAL A 53 -10.70 6.86 11.89
N LEU A 54 -9.39 6.71 11.95
CA LEU A 54 -8.69 6.15 13.12
C LEU A 54 -8.20 7.25 14.04
N THR A 55 -8.42 7.07 15.33
CA THR A 55 -7.79 7.90 16.36
C THR A 55 -6.29 7.58 16.47
N THR A 56 -5.53 8.46 17.12
CA THR A 56 -4.11 8.21 17.39
C THR A 56 -3.88 6.96 18.24
N ASP A 57 -4.73 6.70 19.23
CA ASP A 57 -4.64 5.53 20.10
C ASP A 57 -4.95 4.23 19.35
N GLU A 58 -5.89 4.25 18.41
CA GLU A 58 -6.16 3.11 17.53
C GLU A 58 -5.00 2.85 16.57
N LYS A 59 -4.39 3.90 16.00
CA LYS A 59 -3.17 3.78 15.19
C LYS A 59 -2.03 3.16 16.00
N GLU A 60 -1.82 3.63 17.25
CA GLU A 60 -0.83 3.05 18.17
C GLU A 60 -1.09 1.56 18.41
N THR A 61 -2.34 1.22 18.74
CA THR A 61 -2.75 -0.17 19.00
C THR A 61 -2.47 -1.07 17.81
N LEU A 62 -2.90 -0.68 16.60
CA LEU A 62 -2.69 -1.45 15.37
C LEU A 62 -1.19 -1.65 15.05
N VAL A 63 -0.41 -0.57 15.20
CA VAL A 63 1.03 -0.63 14.87
C VAL A 63 1.77 -1.52 15.85
N LYS A 64 1.57 -1.33 17.16
CA LYS A 64 2.21 -2.16 18.19
C LYS A 64 1.82 -3.63 18.05
N PHE A 65 0.52 -3.89 17.80
CA PHE A 65 0.03 -5.23 17.58
C PHE A 65 0.68 -5.87 16.33
N ALA A 66 0.72 -5.16 15.20
CA ALA A 66 1.37 -5.67 14.00
C ALA A 66 2.87 -5.93 14.21
N VAL A 67 3.59 -4.99 14.86
CA VAL A 67 5.03 -5.14 15.17
C VAL A 67 5.27 -6.39 16.05
N GLU A 68 4.43 -6.61 17.05
CA GLU A 68 4.49 -7.82 17.89
C GLU A 68 4.28 -9.10 17.04
N LYS A 69 3.20 -9.13 16.23
CA LYS A 69 2.81 -10.33 15.47
C LYS A 69 3.74 -10.66 14.32
N VAL A 70 4.33 -9.67 13.66
CA VAL A 70 5.37 -9.96 12.64
C VAL A 70 6.67 -10.47 13.26
N ALA A 71 6.91 -10.18 14.54
CA ALA A 71 8.08 -10.65 15.29
C ALA A 71 9.42 -10.45 14.55
N GLY A 72 9.58 -9.32 13.86
CA GLY A 72 10.77 -8.97 13.11
C GLY A 72 10.96 -9.71 11.78
N LYS A 73 10.03 -10.55 11.34
CA LYS A 73 10.11 -11.28 10.05
C LYS A 73 10.05 -10.33 8.86
N VAL A 74 9.21 -9.31 8.94
CA VAL A 74 9.04 -8.27 7.91
C VAL A 74 8.92 -6.88 8.56
N PRO A 75 9.29 -5.79 7.87
CA PRO A 75 9.10 -4.43 8.37
C PRO A 75 7.62 -4.06 8.41
N VAL A 76 7.23 -3.30 9.45
CA VAL A 76 5.96 -2.58 9.52
C VAL A 76 6.22 -1.13 9.16
N VAL A 77 5.53 -0.63 8.15
CA VAL A 77 5.60 0.73 7.61
C VAL A 77 4.31 1.47 7.93
N ILE A 78 4.40 2.72 8.31
CA ILE A 78 3.24 3.55 8.61
C ILE A 78 3.06 4.60 7.53
N ASN A 79 1.83 4.75 7.08
CA ASN A 79 1.46 5.84 6.19
C ASN A 79 1.20 7.12 6.98
N ILE A 80 1.81 8.23 6.52
CA ILE A 80 1.62 9.58 7.05
C ILE A 80 0.85 10.39 6.00
N ALA A 81 -0.35 10.82 6.35
CA ALA A 81 -1.29 11.52 5.47
C ALA A 81 -1.95 12.70 6.21
N GLU A 82 -1.11 13.62 6.70
CA GLU A 82 -1.56 14.67 7.60
C GLU A 82 -1.78 16.01 6.88
N GLY A 83 -2.66 16.82 7.44
CA GLY A 83 -3.03 18.12 6.88
C GLY A 83 -2.03 19.25 7.15
N SER A 84 -1.02 19.02 7.98
CA SER A 84 0.02 20.01 8.31
C SER A 84 1.37 19.34 8.54
N THR A 85 2.45 20.09 8.29
CA THR A 85 3.82 19.63 8.56
C THR A 85 4.00 19.31 10.06
N LYS A 86 3.42 20.13 10.95
CA LYS A 86 3.51 19.90 12.40
C LYS A 86 2.93 18.54 12.79
N GLU A 87 1.77 18.18 12.26
CA GLU A 87 1.13 16.90 12.58
C GLU A 87 1.88 15.74 11.92
N ALA A 88 2.38 15.91 10.70
CA ALA A 88 3.21 14.89 10.05
C ALA A 88 4.50 14.58 10.83
N LEU A 89 5.14 15.60 11.41
CA LEU A 89 6.29 15.43 12.31
C LEU A 89 5.92 14.66 13.57
N ASN A 90 4.78 15.01 14.20
CA ASN A 90 4.27 14.32 15.38
C ASN A 90 3.99 12.85 15.09
N GLN A 91 3.22 12.56 14.03
CA GLN A 91 2.90 11.19 13.64
C GLN A 91 4.14 10.37 13.24
N SER A 92 5.14 10.99 12.62
CA SER A 92 6.42 10.34 12.31
C SER A 92 7.20 9.95 13.55
N ALA A 93 7.22 10.82 14.56
CA ALA A 93 7.86 10.54 15.85
C ALA A 93 7.12 9.41 16.61
N LEU A 94 5.78 9.45 16.62
CA LEU A 94 4.94 8.40 17.22
C LEU A 94 5.13 7.06 16.51
N ALA A 95 5.14 7.03 15.18
CA ALA A 95 5.37 5.82 14.40
C ALA A 95 6.68 5.12 14.80
N LYS A 96 7.77 5.88 14.93
CA LYS A 96 9.06 5.37 15.41
C LYS A 96 8.94 4.82 16.84
N LYS A 97 8.29 5.54 17.75
CA LYS A 97 8.05 5.12 19.15
C LYS A 97 7.24 3.81 19.21
N TRP A 98 6.29 3.62 18.31
CA TRP A 98 5.48 2.40 18.23
C TRP A 98 6.20 1.20 17.61
N GLY A 99 7.39 1.40 17.07
CA GLY A 99 8.25 0.33 16.54
C GLY A 99 8.21 0.15 15.03
N ALA A 100 7.59 1.09 14.29
CA ALA A 100 7.65 1.10 12.83
C ALA A 100 9.09 1.12 12.31
N LYS A 101 9.31 0.49 11.16
CA LYS A 101 10.62 0.37 10.51
C LYS A 101 10.76 1.26 9.26
N GLY A 102 9.70 1.94 8.87
CA GLY A 102 9.68 2.86 7.74
C GLY A 102 8.43 3.70 7.72
N LEU A 103 8.45 4.74 6.91
CA LEU A 103 7.32 5.64 6.68
C LEU A 103 6.96 5.66 5.21
N MET A 104 5.67 5.67 4.89
CA MET A 104 5.15 6.07 3.59
C MET A 104 4.46 7.41 3.76
N ILE A 105 4.86 8.42 2.98
CA ILE A 105 4.42 9.81 3.21
C ILE A 105 3.75 10.34 1.95
N LEU A 106 2.51 10.84 2.11
CA LEU A 106 1.80 11.57 1.08
C LEU A 106 2.26 13.02 1.04
N PRO A 107 2.16 13.71 -0.12
CA PRO A 107 2.32 15.15 -0.17
C PRO A 107 1.23 15.84 0.68
N PRO A 108 1.39 17.14 1.06
CA PRO A 108 0.37 17.87 1.81
C PRO A 108 -0.92 18.02 0.99
N MET A 109 -2.04 17.42 1.44
CA MET A 109 -3.23 17.19 0.61
C MET A 109 -4.37 18.20 0.81
N ARG A 110 -4.25 19.14 1.74
CA ARG A 110 -5.36 20.09 2.04
C ARG A 110 -5.56 21.17 0.99
N TYR A 111 -4.55 21.42 0.18
CA TYR A 111 -4.55 22.32 -0.96
C TYR A 111 -3.50 21.85 -1.96
N LYS A 112 -3.50 22.39 -3.17
CA LYS A 112 -2.50 22.06 -4.18
C LYS A 112 -1.21 22.84 -3.88
N SER A 113 -0.28 22.21 -3.13
CA SER A 113 1.04 22.76 -2.85
C SER A 113 1.88 22.87 -4.13
N ASP A 114 2.72 23.90 -4.19
CA ASP A 114 3.68 24.08 -5.27
C ASP A 114 4.94 23.21 -5.09
N HIS A 115 5.89 23.34 -6.03
CA HIS A 115 7.15 22.61 -5.99
C HIS A 115 7.93 22.87 -4.70
N ARG A 116 8.11 24.13 -4.32
CA ARG A 116 8.89 24.54 -3.14
C ARG A 116 8.25 24.04 -1.85
N GLU A 117 6.95 24.18 -1.71
CA GLU A 117 6.19 23.74 -0.55
C GLU A 117 6.25 22.22 -0.40
N THR A 118 6.05 21.48 -1.49
CA THR A 118 6.09 20.00 -1.51
C THR A 118 7.48 19.47 -1.14
N VAL A 119 8.54 20.01 -1.74
CA VAL A 119 9.93 19.63 -1.44
C VAL A 119 10.30 19.97 -0.01
N THR A 120 9.92 21.18 0.47
CA THR A 120 10.18 21.61 1.85
C THR A 120 9.48 20.69 2.86
N TYR A 121 8.23 20.32 2.60
CA TYR A 121 7.47 19.39 3.43
C TYR A 121 8.20 18.04 3.60
N PHE A 122 8.59 17.40 2.49
CA PHE A 122 9.30 16.12 2.54
C PHE A 122 10.67 16.22 3.21
N LYS A 123 11.45 17.27 2.89
CA LYS A 123 12.76 17.51 3.53
C LYS A 123 12.62 17.68 5.04
N THR A 124 11.63 18.45 5.48
CA THR A 124 11.40 18.70 6.90
C THR A 124 11.07 17.41 7.66
N ILE A 125 10.20 16.57 7.11
CA ILE A 125 9.87 15.29 7.74
C ILE A 125 11.08 14.35 7.70
N ALA A 126 11.76 14.23 6.57
CA ALA A 126 12.92 13.38 6.43
C ALA A 126 14.03 13.76 7.44
N ALA A 127 14.24 15.05 7.68
CA ALA A 127 15.24 15.55 8.65
C ALA A 127 14.86 15.23 10.11
N SER A 128 13.60 14.96 10.41
CA SER A 128 13.11 14.68 11.77
C SER A 128 13.22 13.22 12.20
N THR A 129 13.58 12.32 11.29
CA THR A 129 13.61 10.87 11.55
C THR A 129 14.78 10.19 10.85
N ASP A 130 15.23 9.08 11.41
CA ASP A 130 16.20 8.17 10.79
C ASP A 130 15.53 6.99 10.06
N LEU A 131 14.19 6.90 10.13
CA LEU A 131 13.45 5.87 9.43
C LEU A 131 13.55 6.07 7.91
N PRO A 132 13.68 4.99 7.13
CA PRO A 132 13.57 5.06 5.68
C PRO A 132 12.17 5.52 5.26
N VAL A 133 12.13 6.41 4.27
CA VAL A 133 10.92 7.07 3.79
C VAL A 133 10.63 6.65 2.36
N MET A 134 9.40 6.25 2.10
CA MET A 134 8.79 6.08 0.80
C MET A 134 7.87 7.27 0.52
N ILE A 135 8.07 7.96 -0.59
CA ILE A 135 7.12 8.98 -1.06
C ILE A 135 5.95 8.29 -1.77
N TYR A 136 4.72 8.66 -1.44
CA TYR A 136 3.55 8.20 -2.18
C TYR A 136 3.17 9.23 -3.26
N ASN A 137 3.48 8.91 -4.50
CA ASN A 137 3.22 9.77 -5.66
C ASN A 137 1.91 9.33 -6.36
N ASN A 138 0.80 9.97 -6.03
CA ASN A 138 -0.52 9.69 -6.60
C ASN A 138 -1.27 10.99 -6.96
N PRO A 139 -0.92 11.62 -8.08
CA PRO A 139 -1.57 12.86 -8.51
C PRO A 139 -3.03 12.67 -8.94
N VAL A 140 -3.43 11.47 -9.30
CA VAL A 140 -4.80 11.18 -9.73
C VAL A 140 -5.78 11.40 -8.57
N ASP A 141 -5.48 10.85 -7.39
CA ASP A 141 -6.35 10.94 -6.24
C ASP A 141 -6.07 12.19 -5.39
N TYR A 142 -4.80 12.57 -5.22
CA TYR A 142 -4.38 13.62 -4.29
C TYR A 142 -4.01 14.95 -4.95
N LYS A 143 -4.05 15.04 -6.29
CA LYS A 143 -3.90 16.30 -7.09
C LYS A 143 -2.53 16.97 -7.00
N ILE A 144 -1.54 16.33 -6.37
CA ILE A 144 -0.16 16.79 -6.27
C ILE A 144 0.73 15.71 -6.87
N GLU A 145 1.45 16.04 -7.93
CA GLU A 145 2.46 15.18 -8.52
C GLU A 145 3.82 15.53 -7.94
N VAL A 146 4.52 14.51 -7.45
CA VAL A 146 5.94 14.65 -7.11
C VAL A 146 6.74 14.39 -8.38
N THR A 147 7.17 15.47 -9.02
CA THR A 147 7.86 15.44 -10.33
C THR A 147 9.30 14.96 -10.22
N LEU A 148 9.91 14.60 -11.35
CA LEU A 148 11.34 14.22 -11.39
C LEU A 148 12.24 15.33 -10.86
N ASP A 149 11.92 16.61 -11.13
CA ASP A 149 12.70 17.76 -10.61
C ASP A 149 12.58 17.87 -9.08
N MET A 150 11.42 17.58 -8.51
CA MET A 150 11.27 17.48 -7.05
C MET A 150 12.11 16.33 -6.48
N PHE A 151 12.18 15.18 -7.15
CA PHE A 151 13.05 14.07 -6.74
C PHE A 151 14.55 14.44 -6.82
N ASP A 152 14.97 15.27 -7.79
CA ASP A 152 16.34 15.82 -7.79
C ASP A 152 16.63 16.63 -6.53
N ASP A 153 15.74 17.54 -6.19
CA ASP A 153 15.87 18.37 -4.99
C ASP A 153 15.88 17.53 -3.69
N LEU A 154 15.23 16.39 -3.70
CA LEU A 154 15.12 15.47 -2.56
C LEU A 154 16.34 14.52 -2.42
N GLN A 155 17.28 14.47 -3.39
CA GLN A 155 18.43 13.56 -3.35
C GLN A 155 19.33 13.76 -2.12
N SER A 156 19.38 14.98 -1.58
CA SER A 156 20.13 15.29 -0.36
C SER A 156 19.56 14.63 0.90
N SER A 157 18.27 14.32 0.93
CA SER A 157 17.59 13.62 2.02
C SER A 157 17.83 12.12 1.89
N LYS A 158 18.90 11.60 2.51
CA LYS A 158 19.41 10.24 2.29
C LYS A 158 18.44 9.14 2.72
N ASN A 159 17.56 9.41 3.67
CA ASN A 159 16.54 8.49 4.14
C ASN A 159 15.24 8.48 3.30
N ILE A 160 15.05 9.40 2.35
CA ILE A 160 14.05 9.24 1.30
C ILE A 160 14.60 8.25 0.28
N THR A 161 14.18 7.01 0.36
CA THR A 161 14.82 5.88 -0.33
C THR A 161 13.90 5.15 -1.31
N ALA A 162 12.61 5.45 -1.31
CA ALA A 162 11.65 4.80 -2.19
C ALA A 162 10.52 5.72 -2.64
N VAL A 163 9.80 5.27 -3.68
CA VAL A 163 8.54 5.84 -4.14
C VAL A 163 7.51 4.74 -4.35
N LYS A 164 6.28 4.97 -3.87
CA LYS A 164 5.09 4.27 -4.33
C LYS A 164 4.60 5.02 -5.56
N GLU A 165 4.80 4.42 -6.73
CA GLU A 165 4.44 5.00 -8.01
C GLU A 165 2.96 4.73 -8.33
N SER A 166 2.18 5.79 -8.40
CA SER A 166 0.74 5.72 -8.68
C SER A 166 0.29 6.84 -9.62
N THR A 167 1.19 7.34 -10.47
CA THR A 167 0.84 8.36 -11.47
C THR A 167 -0.08 7.83 -12.57
N ARG A 168 -0.20 6.50 -12.69
CA ARG A 168 -0.87 5.78 -13.78
C ARG A 168 -0.15 5.94 -15.14
N ASP A 169 1.09 6.41 -15.12
CA ASP A 169 1.98 6.45 -16.28
C ASP A 169 3.15 5.48 -16.07
N VAL A 170 3.02 4.28 -16.60
CA VAL A 170 4.05 3.21 -16.45
C VAL A 170 5.42 3.65 -16.97
N THR A 171 5.47 4.62 -17.91
CA THR A 171 6.75 5.14 -18.43
C THR A 171 7.54 5.92 -17.39
N ASN A 172 6.88 6.35 -16.29
CA ASN A 172 7.56 7.05 -15.20
C ASN A 172 8.60 6.17 -14.48
N VAL A 173 8.37 4.86 -14.43
CA VAL A 173 9.39 3.89 -13.93
C VAL A 173 10.68 4.03 -14.74
N THR A 174 10.58 4.00 -16.06
CA THR A 174 11.74 4.14 -16.96
C THR A 174 12.42 5.51 -16.81
N ARG A 175 11.63 6.60 -16.72
CA ARG A 175 12.17 7.97 -16.53
C ARG A 175 12.92 8.07 -15.21
N MET A 176 12.38 7.55 -14.12
CA MET A 176 13.03 7.55 -12.80
C MET A 176 14.32 6.73 -12.81
N LYS A 177 14.30 5.51 -13.39
CA LYS A 177 15.49 4.67 -13.51
C LYS A 177 16.58 5.36 -14.36
N ASN A 178 16.22 5.98 -15.47
CA ASN A 178 17.17 6.72 -16.31
C ASN A 178 17.80 7.92 -15.59
N ARG A 179 17.03 8.65 -14.78
CA ARG A 179 17.50 9.89 -14.13
C ARG A 179 18.24 9.62 -12.81
N PHE A 180 17.81 8.61 -12.06
CA PHE A 180 18.26 8.38 -10.69
C PHE A 180 18.96 7.03 -10.47
N GLY A 181 18.96 6.14 -11.46
CA GLY A 181 19.46 4.76 -11.28
C GLY A 181 18.74 4.06 -10.13
N ASP A 182 19.53 3.56 -9.19
CA ASP A 182 19.04 2.85 -7.99
C ASP A 182 18.91 3.75 -6.74
N ARG A 183 19.00 5.08 -6.91
CA ARG A 183 18.88 6.02 -5.78
C ARG A 183 17.52 5.92 -5.07
N TYR A 184 16.45 5.69 -5.82
CA TYR A 184 15.13 5.46 -5.31
C TYR A 184 14.63 4.08 -5.73
N LYS A 185 14.15 3.30 -4.77
CA LYS A 185 13.42 2.07 -5.07
C LYS A 185 12.00 2.42 -5.50
N ILE A 186 11.52 1.79 -6.56
CA ILE A 186 10.23 2.08 -7.15
C ILE A 186 9.30 0.90 -6.87
N LEU A 187 8.20 1.15 -6.18
CA LEU A 187 7.16 0.15 -5.95
C LEU A 187 5.89 0.60 -6.65
N CYS A 188 5.35 -0.26 -7.53
CA CYS A 188 4.07 0.00 -8.16
C CYS A 188 2.98 0.20 -7.11
N GLY A 189 2.14 1.22 -7.27
CA GLY A 189 1.07 1.53 -6.35
C GLY A 189 -0.33 1.42 -6.96
N VAL A 190 -0.44 0.88 -8.19
CA VAL A 190 -1.69 0.68 -8.91
C VAL A 190 -1.79 -0.78 -9.34
N ASP A 191 -2.67 -1.53 -8.72
CA ASP A 191 -2.75 -2.99 -8.89
C ASP A 191 -2.88 -3.44 -10.36
N THR A 192 -3.63 -2.69 -11.17
CA THR A 192 -3.84 -2.99 -12.59
C THR A 192 -2.66 -2.64 -13.51
N LEU A 193 -1.58 -2.07 -12.99
CA LEU A 193 -0.36 -1.70 -13.75
C LEU A 193 0.89 -2.41 -13.22
N ALA A 194 0.72 -3.27 -12.21
CA ALA A 194 1.84 -3.82 -11.48
C ALA A 194 2.76 -4.71 -12.34
N MET A 195 2.19 -5.52 -13.21
CA MET A 195 2.99 -6.39 -14.07
C MET A 195 3.84 -5.57 -15.06
N GLU A 196 3.25 -4.55 -15.68
CA GLU A 196 3.93 -3.65 -16.61
C GLU A 196 5.08 -2.91 -15.92
N GLU A 197 4.82 -2.31 -14.76
CA GLU A 197 5.87 -1.59 -14.00
C GLU A 197 6.99 -2.52 -13.53
N LEU A 198 6.66 -3.74 -13.08
CA LEU A 198 7.66 -4.74 -12.71
C LEU A 198 8.54 -5.16 -13.90
N CYS A 199 7.95 -5.28 -15.09
CA CYS A 199 8.69 -5.55 -16.32
C CYS A 199 9.60 -4.39 -16.73
N LEU A 200 9.21 -3.14 -16.44
CA LEU A 200 10.01 -1.93 -16.69
C LEU A 200 11.09 -1.68 -15.61
N GLY A 201 11.17 -2.55 -14.60
CA GLY A 201 12.25 -2.49 -13.59
C GLY A 201 11.82 -1.94 -12.24
N ALA A 202 10.52 -1.81 -11.93
CA ALA A 202 10.08 -1.51 -10.58
C ALA A 202 10.60 -2.57 -9.60
N ASP A 203 10.99 -2.15 -8.40
CA ASP A 203 11.62 -3.01 -7.39
C ASP A 203 10.58 -3.84 -6.61
N GLY A 204 9.33 -3.38 -6.57
CA GLY A 204 8.27 -4.04 -5.81
C GLY A 204 6.87 -3.56 -6.16
N TRP A 205 5.93 -3.93 -5.30
CA TRP A 205 4.51 -3.64 -5.45
C TRP A 205 3.86 -3.35 -4.09
N VAL A 206 3.36 -2.14 -3.89
CA VAL A 206 2.47 -1.79 -2.78
C VAL A 206 1.05 -2.09 -3.23
N ALA A 207 0.55 -3.26 -2.88
CA ALA A 207 -0.67 -3.84 -3.42
C ALA A 207 -1.89 -3.64 -2.51
N GLY A 208 -3.07 -3.59 -3.12
CA GLY A 208 -4.36 -3.52 -2.44
C GLY A 208 -5.05 -4.88 -2.37
N LEU A 209 -5.28 -5.53 -3.52
CA LEU A 209 -5.96 -6.83 -3.60
C LEU A 209 -5.19 -7.98 -2.92
N VAL A 210 -3.91 -7.80 -2.64
CA VAL A 210 -3.10 -8.70 -1.82
C VAL A 210 -3.77 -8.98 -0.47
N CYS A 211 -4.57 -8.04 0.05
CA CYS A 211 -5.32 -8.21 1.30
C CYS A 211 -6.28 -9.40 1.25
N ALA A 212 -6.81 -9.74 0.07
CA ALA A 212 -7.70 -10.90 -0.15
C ALA A 212 -6.98 -12.07 -0.86
N PHE A 213 -5.98 -11.80 -1.70
CA PHE A 213 -5.29 -12.79 -2.55
C PHE A 213 -3.77 -12.70 -2.43
N PRO A 214 -3.21 -12.94 -1.23
CA PRO A 214 -1.77 -12.74 -0.99
C PRO A 214 -0.88 -13.69 -1.80
N ALA A 215 -1.27 -14.96 -1.97
CA ALA A 215 -0.46 -15.94 -2.66
C ALA A 215 -0.29 -15.62 -4.16
N GLU A 216 -1.37 -15.20 -4.82
CA GLU A 216 -1.37 -14.86 -6.24
C GLU A 216 -0.58 -13.59 -6.52
N THR A 217 -0.74 -12.57 -5.67
CA THR A 217 0.02 -11.33 -5.77
C THR A 217 1.53 -11.58 -5.67
N VAL A 218 1.94 -12.35 -4.66
CA VAL A 218 3.36 -12.72 -4.47
C VAL A 218 3.86 -13.62 -5.62
N ALA A 219 3.02 -14.54 -6.12
CA ALA A 219 3.39 -15.39 -7.25
C ALA A 219 3.68 -14.57 -8.51
N ILE A 220 2.82 -13.59 -8.86
CA ILE A 220 3.05 -12.69 -9.99
C ILE A 220 4.40 -11.98 -9.84
N TYR A 221 4.65 -11.34 -8.68
CA TYR A 221 5.92 -10.67 -8.41
C TYR A 221 7.12 -11.60 -8.63
N LYS A 222 7.12 -12.78 -8.01
CA LYS A 222 8.22 -13.74 -8.09
C LYS A 222 8.45 -14.24 -9.51
N LEU A 223 7.39 -14.53 -10.24
CA LEU A 223 7.48 -15.01 -11.64
C LEU A 223 8.06 -13.94 -12.56
N VAL A 224 7.61 -12.67 -12.44
CA VAL A 224 8.18 -11.57 -13.23
C VAL A 224 9.66 -11.42 -12.92
N LYS A 225 10.06 -11.41 -11.63
CA LYS A 225 11.47 -11.29 -11.23
C LYS A 225 12.33 -12.47 -11.66
N ALA A 226 11.73 -13.64 -11.86
CA ALA A 226 12.40 -14.83 -12.41
C ALA A 226 12.42 -14.86 -13.95
N GLY A 227 11.86 -13.86 -14.65
CA GLY A 227 11.75 -13.83 -16.11
C GLY A 227 10.68 -14.77 -16.69
N LYS A 228 9.84 -15.36 -15.85
CA LYS A 228 8.78 -16.30 -16.22
C LYS A 228 7.48 -15.56 -16.62
N LEU A 229 7.60 -14.70 -17.64
CA LEU A 229 6.54 -13.75 -18.00
C LEU A 229 5.25 -14.43 -18.47
N ALA A 230 5.35 -15.56 -19.18
CA ALA A 230 4.15 -16.29 -19.65
C ALA A 230 3.32 -16.82 -18.47
N GLU A 231 3.99 -17.38 -17.44
CA GLU A 231 3.33 -17.88 -16.23
C GLU A 231 2.72 -16.71 -15.43
N ALA A 232 3.48 -15.62 -15.25
CA ALA A 232 2.99 -14.41 -14.58
C ALA A 232 1.76 -13.83 -15.30
N THR A 233 1.81 -13.73 -16.64
CA THR A 233 0.71 -13.22 -17.46
C THR A 233 -0.56 -14.05 -17.31
N ALA A 234 -0.44 -15.38 -17.21
CA ALA A 234 -1.60 -16.24 -17.03
C ALA A 234 -2.33 -15.95 -15.71
N ILE A 235 -1.58 -15.80 -14.60
CA ILE A 235 -2.15 -15.43 -13.31
C ILE A 235 -2.70 -14.00 -13.33
N TYR A 236 -1.97 -13.05 -13.91
CA TYR A 236 -2.36 -11.65 -13.98
C TYR A 236 -3.64 -11.42 -14.77
N ARG A 237 -3.83 -12.15 -15.89
CA ARG A 237 -5.08 -12.13 -16.69
C ARG A 237 -6.27 -12.64 -15.89
N TRP A 238 -6.11 -13.73 -15.14
CA TRP A 238 -7.12 -14.22 -14.23
C TRP A 238 -7.45 -13.17 -13.16
N PHE A 239 -6.42 -12.51 -12.63
CA PHE A 239 -6.55 -11.57 -11.52
C PHE A 239 -7.11 -10.21 -11.96
N MET A 240 -6.99 -9.81 -13.22
CA MET A 240 -7.33 -8.47 -13.70
C MET A 240 -8.74 -8.01 -13.31
N PRO A 241 -9.83 -8.78 -13.45
CA PRO A 241 -11.16 -8.34 -13.02
C PRO A 241 -11.26 -8.05 -11.51
N LEU A 242 -10.43 -8.71 -10.70
CA LEU A 242 -10.33 -8.47 -9.28
C LEU A 242 -9.47 -7.22 -8.98
N LEU A 243 -8.33 -7.05 -9.68
CA LEU A 243 -7.46 -5.89 -9.54
C LEU A 243 -8.16 -4.57 -9.89
N GLU A 244 -9.12 -4.61 -10.83
CA GLU A 244 -9.97 -3.45 -11.18
C GLU A 244 -10.81 -2.95 -9.99
N LEU A 245 -11.02 -3.75 -8.96
CA LEU A 245 -11.71 -3.33 -7.73
C LEU A 245 -10.89 -2.29 -6.94
N ASP A 246 -9.55 -2.27 -7.10
CA ASP A 246 -8.66 -1.33 -6.42
C ASP A 246 -8.64 0.08 -7.05
N ILE A 247 -9.08 0.23 -8.28
CA ILE A 247 -9.11 1.53 -8.97
C ILE A 247 -10.46 2.23 -8.94
N HIS A 248 -11.39 1.75 -8.10
CA HIS A 248 -12.72 2.32 -7.95
C HIS A 248 -12.80 3.25 -6.72
N PRO A 249 -13.65 4.31 -6.71
CA PRO A 249 -13.83 5.16 -5.53
C PRO A 249 -14.22 4.43 -4.24
N LYS A 250 -14.89 3.26 -4.36
CA LYS A 250 -15.26 2.39 -3.24
C LYS A 250 -14.27 1.22 -3.04
N LEU A 251 -13.00 1.39 -3.42
CA LEU A 251 -11.97 0.34 -3.32
C LEU A 251 -11.91 -0.32 -1.93
N VAL A 252 -12.06 0.46 -0.87
CA VAL A 252 -12.03 -0.07 0.52
C VAL A 252 -13.13 -1.10 0.73
N GLN A 253 -14.38 -0.74 0.38
CA GLN A 253 -15.53 -1.62 0.52
C GLN A 253 -15.41 -2.87 -0.36
N TYR A 254 -14.92 -2.71 -1.60
CA TYR A 254 -14.76 -3.82 -2.54
C TYR A 254 -13.70 -4.81 -2.08
N ILE A 255 -12.54 -4.32 -1.65
CA ILE A 255 -11.45 -5.16 -1.15
C ILE A 255 -11.85 -5.88 0.14
N LYS A 256 -12.51 -5.19 1.08
CA LYS A 256 -13.00 -5.81 2.31
C LYS A 256 -14.07 -6.88 2.03
N LEU A 257 -14.93 -6.68 1.03
CA LEU A 257 -15.85 -7.72 0.59
C LEU A 257 -15.10 -8.93 0.00
N ALA A 258 -14.04 -8.69 -0.78
CA ALA A 258 -13.16 -9.75 -1.29
C ALA A 258 -12.45 -10.51 -0.17
N GLU A 259 -11.95 -9.82 0.87
CA GLU A 259 -11.36 -10.45 2.05
C GLU A 259 -12.35 -11.34 2.80
N LYS A 260 -13.61 -10.89 2.93
CA LYS A 260 -14.70 -11.70 3.53
C LYS A 260 -14.93 -12.98 2.73
N GLN A 261 -15.07 -12.89 1.41
CA GLN A 261 -15.27 -14.04 0.54
C GLN A 261 -14.05 -14.98 0.52
N ALA A 262 -12.85 -14.45 0.61
CA ALA A 262 -11.61 -15.23 0.75
C ALA A 262 -11.45 -15.86 2.17
N GLY A 263 -12.34 -15.55 3.10
CA GLY A 263 -12.34 -16.10 4.45
C GLY A 263 -11.28 -15.54 5.40
N ILE A 264 -10.64 -14.41 5.07
CA ILE A 264 -9.57 -13.79 5.86
C ILE A 264 -9.86 -12.35 6.31
N GLY A 265 -11.09 -11.89 6.19
CA GLY A 265 -11.52 -10.56 6.60
C GLY A 265 -13.01 -10.43 6.81
N SER A 266 -13.47 -9.19 6.94
CA SER A 266 -14.89 -8.81 7.01
C SER A 266 -15.17 -7.65 6.06
N GLU A 267 -16.44 -7.42 5.73
CA GLU A 267 -16.85 -6.26 4.93
C GLU A 267 -17.10 -5.00 5.76
N ASN A 268 -16.93 -5.07 7.10
CA ASN A 268 -17.18 -3.95 7.99
C ASN A 268 -16.26 -2.78 7.69
N VAL A 269 -16.84 -1.62 7.42
CA VAL A 269 -16.15 -0.34 7.21
C VAL A 269 -16.61 0.66 8.27
N ARG A 270 -15.80 1.67 8.53
CA ARG A 270 -16.16 2.73 9.47
C ARG A 270 -16.76 3.93 8.74
N ALA A 271 -17.80 4.53 9.33
CA ALA A 271 -18.42 5.74 8.78
C ALA A 271 -17.37 6.86 8.53
N PRO A 272 -17.51 7.67 7.49
CA PRO A 272 -18.68 7.83 6.60
C PRO A 272 -18.82 6.76 5.49
N ARG A 273 -17.91 5.76 5.41
CA ARG A 273 -18.11 4.65 4.50
C ARG A 273 -19.28 3.79 4.98
N LEU A 274 -20.07 3.30 4.01
CA LEU A 274 -21.21 2.40 4.26
C LEU A 274 -20.91 1.05 3.62
N LEU A 275 -21.55 0.02 4.15
CA LEU A 275 -21.54 -1.31 3.53
C LEU A 275 -22.10 -1.23 2.11
N LEU A 276 -21.63 -2.11 1.25
CA LEU A 276 -22.24 -2.29 -0.07
C LEU A 276 -23.60 -2.96 0.06
N GLU A 277 -24.56 -2.52 -0.74
CA GLU A 277 -25.93 -3.08 -0.75
C GLU A 277 -26.51 -3.18 -2.16
N GLY A 278 -27.63 -3.89 -2.30
CA GLY A 278 -28.39 -4.00 -3.55
C GLY A 278 -27.57 -4.51 -4.74
N GLU A 279 -27.89 -4.02 -5.91
CA GLU A 279 -27.31 -4.44 -7.19
C GLU A 279 -25.79 -4.23 -7.26
N GLU A 280 -25.27 -3.18 -6.63
CA GLU A 280 -23.82 -2.94 -6.58
C GLU A 280 -23.11 -4.07 -5.85
N ARG A 281 -23.60 -4.44 -4.67
CA ARG A 281 -23.02 -5.55 -3.89
C ARG A 281 -23.08 -6.87 -4.64
N GLU A 282 -24.22 -7.17 -5.27
CA GLU A 282 -24.40 -8.39 -6.05
C GLU A 282 -23.46 -8.45 -7.26
N ARG A 283 -23.28 -7.32 -7.96
CA ARG A 283 -22.33 -7.22 -9.08
C ARG A 283 -20.89 -7.49 -8.64
N ILE A 284 -20.47 -6.91 -7.52
CA ILE A 284 -19.10 -7.09 -7.01
C ILE A 284 -18.91 -8.51 -6.49
N LEU A 285 -19.89 -9.09 -5.79
CA LEU A 285 -19.85 -10.49 -5.39
C LEU A 285 -19.65 -11.43 -6.58
N LYS A 286 -20.38 -11.24 -7.67
CA LYS A 286 -20.21 -12.07 -8.88
C LYS A 286 -18.78 -12.05 -9.41
N VAL A 287 -18.10 -10.88 -9.38
CA VAL A 287 -16.69 -10.77 -9.80
C VAL A 287 -15.78 -11.54 -8.84
N ILE A 288 -15.99 -11.37 -7.54
CA ILE A 288 -15.15 -12.00 -6.50
C ILE A 288 -15.35 -13.52 -6.52
N ASP A 289 -16.60 -13.99 -6.49
CA ASP A 289 -16.94 -15.42 -6.45
C ASP A 289 -16.38 -16.13 -7.70
N ARG A 290 -16.54 -15.53 -8.89
CA ARG A 290 -15.94 -16.09 -10.10
C ARG A 290 -14.42 -16.15 -10.01
N GLY A 291 -13.78 -15.13 -9.46
CA GLY A 291 -12.32 -15.14 -9.22
C GLY A 291 -11.92 -16.30 -8.30
N ILE A 292 -12.66 -16.52 -7.22
CA ILE A 292 -12.40 -17.61 -6.26
C ILE A 292 -12.63 -18.99 -6.92
N GLU A 293 -13.74 -19.16 -7.66
CA GLU A 293 -14.08 -20.41 -8.35
C GLU A 293 -13.03 -20.82 -9.41
N THR A 294 -12.45 -19.83 -10.10
CA THR A 294 -11.48 -20.03 -11.17
C THR A 294 -10.04 -19.82 -10.74
N ARG A 295 -9.78 -19.82 -9.43
CA ARG A 295 -8.48 -19.53 -8.83
C ARG A 295 -7.38 -20.43 -9.39
N PRO A 296 -6.25 -19.88 -9.86
CA PRO A 296 -5.19 -20.69 -10.47
C PRO A 296 -4.50 -21.55 -9.42
N ASN A 297 -4.03 -22.74 -9.85
CA ASN A 297 -3.13 -23.55 -9.05
C ASN A 297 -1.71 -22.96 -9.16
N LEU A 298 -1.16 -22.51 -8.05
CA LEU A 298 0.17 -21.91 -7.96
C LEU A 298 1.32 -22.92 -7.73
N LYS A 299 1.03 -24.23 -7.87
CA LYS A 299 2.03 -25.29 -7.68
C LYS A 299 2.93 -25.43 -8.89
#